data_36e825d248773fac1d20858242b4492e
#
_entry.id   36e825d248773fac1d20858242b4492e
#
_cell.length_a   1.000
_cell.length_b   1.000
_cell.length_c   1.000
_cell.angle_alpha   90.00
_cell.angle_beta   90.00
_cell.angle_gamma   90.00
#
_symmetry.space_group_name_H-M   'P 1'
#
loop_
_entity.id
_entity.type
_entity.pdbx_description
1 polymer ?
#
loop_
_entity_poly.entity_id
_entity_poly.type
_entity_poly.pdbx_seq_one_letter_code
_entity_poly.pdbx_strand_id
1 'polypeptide(L)' 'MGKKHFVVTVHSIEHKIPKHDYNIDAFSADRAIECVDKKIKAKYKTPIGDTNYTVDQIDDEGEATRIFEVTHF' A
#
# COMPACT_ATOMS: atom_id res chain seq x y z
N MET A 1 -15.15 -8.10 15.19
CA MET A 1 -13.78 -8.15 14.69
C MET A 1 -13.37 -6.80 14.14
N GLY A 2 -12.25 -6.30 14.61
CA GLY A 2 -11.78 -4.99 14.21
C GLY A 2 -10.93 -5.00 12.95
N LYS A 3 -10.69 -3.82 12.44
CA LYS A 3 -9.75 -3.62 11.34
C LYS A 3 -8.33 -3.88 11.84
N LYS A 4 -7.49 -4.32 10.93
CA LYS A 4 -6.06 -4.47 11.18
C LYS A 4 -5.33 -3.24 10.68
N HIS A 5 -4.18 -2.97 11.25
CA HIS A 5 -3.35 -1.84 10.82
C HIS A 5 -2.31 -2.32 9.82
N PHE A 6 -2.24 -1.64 8.67
CA PHE A 6 -1.28 -1.96 7.63
C PHE A 6 -0.46 -0.72 7.27
N VAL A 7 0.78 -0.96 6.89
CA VAL A 7 1.60 0.05 6.24
C VAL A 7 1.80 -0.40 4.80
N VAL A 8 1.30 0.39 3.87
CA VAL A 8 1.44 0.11 2.45
C VAL A 8 2.47 1.07 1.88
N THR A 9 3.59 0.53 1.43
CA THR A 9 4.65 1.31 0.81
C THR A 9 4.48 1.27 -0.70
N VAL A 10 4.46 2.44 -1.31
CA VAL A 10 4.26 2.60 -2.76
C VAL A 10 5.48 3.25 -3.36
N HIS A 11 5.92 2.74 -4.49
CA HIS A 11 7.04 3.32 -5.22
C HIS A 11 6.91 3.01 -6.71
N SER A 12 7.14 4.00 -7.56
CA SER A 12 7.21 3.78 -9.00
C SER A 12 8.25 4.71 -9.62
N ILE A 13 9.25 4.13 -10.22
CA ILE A 13 10.28 4.89 -10.94
C ILE A 13 9.68 5.42 -12.23
N GLU A 14 8.93 4.61 -12.95
CA GLU A 14 8.37 4.98 -14.25
C GLU A 14 7.38 6.12 -14.16
N HIS A 15 6.51 6.11 -13.16
CA HIS A 15 5.53 7.17 -12.96
C HIS A 15 6.04 8.29 -12.05
N LYS A 16 7.31 8.23 -11.67
CA LYS A 16 7.95 9.24 -10.81
C LYS A 16 7.23 9.39 -9.47
N ILE A 17 6.75 8.29 -8.93
CA ILE A 17 6.13 8.25 -7.62
C ILE A 17 7.24 7.93 -6.61
N PRO A 18 7.59 8.87 -5.72
CA PRO A 18 8.61 8.61 -4.71
C PRO A 18 8.11 7.61 -3.69
N LYS A 19 9.05 6.89 -3.07
CA LYS A 19 8.71 5.93 -2.03
C LYS A 19 7.95 6.63 -0.91
N HIS A 20 6.76 6.11 -0.61
CA HIS A 20 5.89 6.70 0.40
C HIS A 20 5.12 5.62 1.14
N ASP A 21 5.03 5.78 2.46
CA ASP A 21 4.33 4.83 3.33
C ASP A 21 2.96 5.39 3.70
N TYR A 22 1.93 4.57 3.50
CA TYR A 22 0.56 4.91 3.90
C TYR A 22 0.14 4.02 5.05
N ASN A 23 -0.34 4.64 6.12
CA ASN A 23 -0.92 3.92 7.25
C ASN A 23 -2.40 3.72 7.00
N ILE A 24 -2.83 2.49 6.86
CA ILE A 24 -4.21 2.15 6.48
C ILE A 24 -4.77 1.14 7.46
N ASP A 25 -5.95 1.43 8.00
CA ASP A 25 -6.73 0.47 8.77
C ASP A 25 -7.73 -0.18 7.83
N ALA A 26 -7.66 -1.49 7.70
CA ALA A 26 -8.52 -2.24 6.79
C ALA A 26 -8.74 -3.65 7.32
N PHE A 27 -9.75 -4.33 6.77
CA PHE A 27 -10.06 -5.70 7.18
C PHE A 27 -9.10 -6.71 6.57
N SER A 28 -8.44 -6.38 5.47
CA SER A 28 -7.49 -7.26 4.82
C SER A 28 -6.43 -6.44 4.08
N ALA A 29 -5.34 -7.12 3.70
CA ALA A 29 -4.28 -6.50 2.92
C ALA A 29 -4.80 -6.03 1.56
N ASP A 30 -5.68 -6.79 0.91
CA ASP A 30 -6.27 -6.41 -0.38
C ASP A 30 -7.04 -5.10 -0.27
N ARG A 31 -7.80 -4.93 0.81
CA ARG A 31 -8.54 -3.70 1.06
C ARG A 31 -7.60 -2.51 1.30
N ALA A 32 -6.49 -2.76 2.00
CA ALA A 32 -5.49 -1.71 2.23
C ALA A 32 -4.89 -1.25 0.90
N ILE A 33 -4.56 -2.17 0.02
CA ILE A 33 -4.02 -1.83 -1.31
C ILE A 33 -5.04 -1.05 -2.13
N GLU A 34 -6.30 -1.46 -2.13
CA GLU A 34 -7.36 -0.73 -2.85
C GLU A 34 -7.47 0.72 -2.40
N CYS A 35 -7.39 0.95 -1.09
CA CYS A 35 -7.42 2.31 -0.55
C CYS A 35 -6.27 3.16 -1.06
N VAL A 36 -5.07 2.58 -1.07
CA VAL A 36 -3.87 3.29 -1.54
C VAL A 36 -3.95 3.53 -3.04
N ASP A 37 -4.42 2.55 -3.82
CA ASP A 37 -4.63 2.68 -5.25
C ASP A 37 -5.49 3.89 -5.58
N LYS A 38 -6.60 4.05 -4.89
CA LYS A 38 -7.50 5.19 -5.11
C LYS A 38 -6.80 6.51 -4.82
N LYS A 39 -6.01 6.57 -3.77
CA LYS A 39 -5.25 7.77 -3.41
C LYS A 39 -4.22 8.11 -4.47
N ILE A 40 -3.50 7.12 -4.98
CA ILE A 40 -2.48 7.30 -5.99
C ILE A 40 -3.11 7.76 -7.31
N LYS A 41 -4.19 7.13 -7.74
CA LYS A 41 -4.89 7.53 -8.96
C LYS A 41 -5.41 8.96 -8.89
N ALA A 42 -5.92 9.37 -7.73
CA ALA A 42 -6.41 10.72 -7.54
C ALA A 42 -5.27 11.74 -7.55
N LYS A 43 -4.15 11.41 -6.94
CA LYS A 43 -3.02 12.32 -6.81
C LYS A 43 -2.20 12.45 -8.09
N TYR A 44 -1.90 11.33 -8.74
CA TYR A 44 -1.00 11.33 -9.90
C TYR A 44 -1.73 11.22 -11.23
N LYS A 45 -3.02 10.91 -11.22
CA LYS A 45 -3.87 10.82 -12.42
C LYS A 45 -3.32 9.87 -13.49
N THR A 46 -2.60 8.84 -13.04
CA THR A 46 -2.02 7.86 -13.96
C THR A 46 -2.65 6.50 -13.72
N PRO A 47 -2.77 5.67 -14.78
CA PRO A 47 -3.05 4.27 -14.56
C PRO A 47 -1.88 3.66 -13.80
N ILE A 48 -2.20 2.75 -12.89
CA ILE A 48 -1.17 2.13 -12.07
C ILE A 48 -0.56 0.96 -12.82
N GLY A 49 0.42 1.28 -13.67
CA GLY A 49 1.32 0.30 -14.21
C GLY A 49 2.68 0.49 -13.56
N ASP A 50 3.46 -0.57 -13.44
CA ASP A 50 4.84 -0.52 -12.94
C ASP A 50 4.99 0.12 -11.56
N THR A 51 3.99 -0.08 -10.71
CA THR A 51 4.01 0.42 -9.33
C THR A 51 4.27 -0.73 -8.38
N ASN A 52 5.23 -0.54 -7.51
CA ASN A 52 5.58 -1.54 -6.49
C ASN A 52 4.81 -1.26 -5.21
N TYR A 53 4.14 -2.28 -4.70
CA TYR A 53 3.44 -2.21 -3.43
C TYR A 53 4.06 -3.20 -2.46
N THR A 54 4.36 -2.73 -1.27
CA THR A 54 4.81 -3.58 -0.17
C THR A 54 3.83 -3.41 0.96
N VAL A 55 3.30 -4.51 1.49
CA VAL A 55 2.31 -4.46 2.56
C VAL A 55 2.87 -5.10 3.82
N ASP A 56 2.96 -4.32 4.88
CA ASP A 56 3.34 -4.78 6.21
C ASP A 56 2.13 -4.68 7.13
N GLN A 57 1.87 -5.73 7.88
CA GLN A 57 0.84 -5.72 8.91
C GLN A 57 1.49 -5.36 10.25
N ILE A 58 0.92 -4.40 10.95
CA ILE A 58 1.40 -3.98 12.26
C ILE A 58 0.53 -4.64 13.31
N ASP A 59 1.14 -5.38 14.22
CA ASP A 59 0.41 -6.04 15.30
C ASP A 59 0.18 -5.10 16.50
N ASP A 60 -0.49 -5.60 17.53
CA ASP A 60 -0.81 -4.83 18.73
C ASP A 60 0.44 -4.35 19.48
N GLU A 61 1.56 -5.00 19.27
CA GLU A 61 2.82 -4.66 19.91
C GLU A 61 3.66 -3.70 19.07
N GLY A 62 3.17 -3.35 17.89
CA GLY A 62 3.86 -2.44 16.99
C GLY A 62 4.87 -3.12 16.08
N GLU A 63 4.95 -4.44 16.07
CA GLU A 63 5.84 -5.15 15.16
C GLU A 63 5.24 -5.25 13.77
N ALA A 64 6.09 -4.99 12.77
CA ALA A 64 5.72 -5.09 11.38
C ALA A 64 6.06 -6.48 10.83
N THR A 65 5.09 -7.09 10.17
CA THR A 65 5.31 -8.35 9.46
C THR A 65 4.96 -8.14 8.00
N ARG A 66 5.90 -8.41 7.11
CA ARG A 66 5.65 -8.27 5.68
C ARG A 66 4.71 -9.36 5.21
N ILE A 67 3.56 -8.96 4.67
CA ILE A 67 2.55 -9.87 4.18
C ILE A 67 2.83 -10.23 2.73
N PHE A 68 3.07 -9.23 1.89
CA PHE A 68 3.44 -9.50 0.50
C PHE A 68 4.02 -8.25 -0.16
N GLU A 69 4.68 -8.51 -1.29
CA GLU A 69 5.17 -7.50 -2.20
C GLU A 69 4.55 -7.79 -3.54
N VAL A 70 4.11 -6.77 -4.24
CA VAL A 70 3.54 -6.94 -5.57
C VAL A 70 3.98 -5.80 -6.47
N THR A 71 4.26 -6.15 -7.72
CA THR A 71 4.52 -5.16 -8.76
C THR A 71 3.39 -5.24 -9.76
N HIS A 72 2.74 -4.13 -10.00
CA HIS A 72 1.68 -4.03 -11.00
C HIS A 72 2.24 -3.47 -12.30
N PHE A 73 1.87 -4.10 -13.36
CA PHE A 73 2.29 -3.72 -14.70
C PHE A 73 1.16 -3.12 -15.50
#